data_9745e3aa5a1f593d0e805a1849865c63
#
_entry.id   9745e3aa5a1f593d0e805a1849865c63
#
_cell.length_a   1.000
_cell.length_b   1.000
_cell.length_c   1.000
_cell.angle_alpha   90.00
_cell.angle_beta   90.00
_cell.angle_gamma   90.00
#
_symmetry.space_group_name_H-M   'P 1'
#
loop_
_entity.id
_entity.type
_entity.pdbx_description
1 polymer ?
#
loop_
_entity_poly.entity_id
_entity_poly.type
_entity_poly.pdbx_seq_one_letter_code
_entity_poly.pdbx_strand_id
1 'polypeptide(L)' 'MTVGERAKIDAKIAQLTEIAAKYGGEKTINSIIQQLEEFIELRRNE' A
#
# COMPACT_ATOMS: atom_id res chain seq x y z
N MET A 1 10.09 -4.94 13.16
CA MET A 1 8.73 -5.28 12.71
C MET A 1 8.49 -6.77 12.80
N THR A 2 7.35 -7.17 13.34
CA THR A 2 7.00 -8.58 13.47
C THR A 2 6.43 -9.13 12.16
N VAL A 3 6.37 -10.46 12.04
CA VAL A 3 5.77 -11.10 10.86
C VAL A 3 4.30 -10.70 10.70
N GLY A 4 3.58 -10.59 11.83
CA GLY A 4 2.18 -10.17 11.79
C GLY A 4 1.99 -8.76 11.27
N GLU A 5 2.83 -7.84 11.69
CA GLU A 5 2.77 -6.46 11.21
C GLU A 5 3.10 -6.37 9.72
N ARG A 6 4.10 -7.12 9.28
CA ARG A 6 4.48 -7.17 7.89
C ARG A 6 3.36 -7.71 7.02
N ALA A 7 2.68 -8.76 7.50
CA ALA A 7 1.54 -9.34 6.80
C ALA A 7 0.41 -8.33 6.65
N LYS A 8 0.17 -7.54 7.69
CA LYS A 8 -0.86 -6.48 7.63
C LYS A 8 -0.51 -5.42 6.61
N ILE A 9 0.75 -5.01 6.55
CA ILE A 9 1.20 -4.03 5.56
C ILE A 9 1.05 -4.58 4.15
N ASP A 10 1.44 -5.83 3.93
CA ASP A 10 1.29 -6.48 2.63
C ASP A 10 -0.18 -6.55 2.21
N ALA A 11 -1.07 -6.86 3.14
CA ALA A 11 -2.51 -6.89 2.87
C ALA A 11 -3.03 -5.51 2.48
N LYS A 12 -2.56 -4.47 3.14
CA LYS A 12 -2.95 -3.09 2.79
C LYS A 12 -2.46 -2.71 1.40
N ILE A 13 -1.24 -3.07 1.06
CA ILE A 13 -0.70 -2.81 -0.28
C ILE A 13 -1.55 -3.50 -1.34
N ALA A 14 -1.90 -4.75 -1.12
CA ALA A 14 -2.73 -5.50 -2.05
C ALA A 14 -4.12 -4.87 -2.20
N GLN A 15 -4.71 -4.44 -1.08
CA GLN A 15 -6.01 -3.81 -1.07
C GLN A 15 -6.00 -2.48 -1.84
N LEU A 16 -5.00 -1.66 -1.62
CA LEU A 16 -4.87 -0.38 -2.31
C LEU A 16 -4.66 -0.58 -3.80
N THR A 17 -3.88 -1.59 -4.18
CA THR A 17 -3.66 -1.93 -5.58
C THR A 17 -4.97 -2.35 -6.25
N GLU A 18 -5.79 -3.11 -5.54
CA GLU A 18 -7.09 -3.53 -6.05
C GLU A 18 -8.02 -2.34 -6.24
N ILE A 19 -8.03 -1.41 -5.31
CA ILE A 19 -8.84 -0.19 -5.42
C ILE A 19 -8.42 0.62 -6.63
N ALA A 20 -7.11 0.76 -6.86
CA ALA A 20 -6.59 1.48 -8.01
C ALA A 20 -7.06 0.86 -9.32
N ALA A 21 -7.06 -0.47 -9.38
CA ALA A 21 -7.50 -1.18 -10.58
C ALA A 21 -9.00 -1.01 -10.82
N LYS A 22 -9.77 -0.93 -9.74
CA LYS A 22 -11.23 -0.84 -9.84
C LYS A 22 -11.74 0.56 -10.14
N TYR A 23 -11.15 1.56 -9.50
CA TYR A 23 -11.70 2.91 -9.54
C TYR A 23 -10.91 3.88 -10.41
N GLY A 24 -9.68 3.60 -10.71
CA GLY A 24 -8.88 4.13 -11.77
C GLY A 24 -8.85 5.61 -12.10
N GLY A 25 -9.15 6.50 -11.17
CA GLY A 25 -9.02 7.94 -11.41
C GLY A 25 -7.60 8.41 -11.13
N GLU A 26 -7.14 9.43 -11.86
CA GLU A 26 -5.78 9.96 -11.69
C GLU A 26 -5.51 10.36 -10.23
N LYS A 27 -6.45 11.07 -9.61
CA LYS A 27 -6.30 11.47 -8.22
C LYS A 27 -6.25 10.27 -7.27
N THR A 28 -7.10 9.29 -7.53
CA THR A 28 -7.13 8.07 -6.73
C THR A 28 -5.81 7.32 -6.85
N ILE A 29 -5.32 7.17 -8.07
CA ILE A 29 -4.06 6.49 -8.33
C ILE A 29 -2.91 7.20 -7.65
N ASN A 30 -2.83 8.52 -7.74
CA ASN A 30 -1.78 9.29 -7.12
C ASN A 30 -1.79 9.16 -5.59
N SER A 31 -2.98 9.21 -4.99
CA SER A 31 -3.12 9.02 -3.54
C SER A 31 -2.66 7.63 -3.11
N ILE A 32 -3.03 6.61 -3.88
CA ILE A 32 -2.66 5.24 -3.58
C ILE A 32 -1.15 5.04 -3.71
N ILE A 33 -0.55 5.59 -4.75
CA ILE A 33 0.90 5.51 -4.94
C ILE A 33 1.62 6.12 -3.75
N GLN A 34 1.16 7.27 -3.27
CA GLN A 34 1.75 7.92 -2.10
C GLN A 34 1.66 7.04 -0.86
N GLN A 35 0.51 6.42 -0.63
CA GLN A 35 0.34 5.51 0.50
C GLN A 35 1.19 4.25 0.35
N LEU A 36 1.29 3.71 -0.86
CA LEU A 36 2.13 2.56 -1.12
C LEU A 36 3.60 2.86 -0.84
N GLU A 37 4.07 4.03 -1.21
CA GLU A 37 5.44 4.44 -0.90
C GLU A 37 5.70 4.46 0.60
N GLU A 38 4.75 4.98 1.38
CA GLU A 38 4.86 5.00 2.84
C GLU A 38 4.93 3.58 3.41
N PHE A 39 4.08 2.67 2.93
CA PHE A 39 4.09 1.28 3.40
C PHE A 39 5.38 0.55 3.01
N ILE A 40 5.88 0.79 1.81
CA ILE A 40 7.13 0.19 1.36
C ILE A 40 8.28 0.67 2.23
N GLU A 41 8.30 1.95 2.56
CA GLU A 41 9.32 2.52 3.41
C GLU A 41 9.28 1.91 4.81
N LEU A 42 8.08 1.71 5.36
CA LEU A 42 7.93 1.05 6.66
C LEU A 42 8.49 -0.38 6.64
N ARG A 43 8.27 -1.10 5.55
CA ARG A 43 8.81 -2.45 5.41
C ARG A 43 10.33 -2.45 5.35
N ARG A 44 10.91 -1.44 4.72
CA ARG A 44 12.37 -1.35 4.56
C ARG A 44 13.08 -0.97 5.84
N ASN A 45 12.38 -0.32 6.75
CA ASN A 45 12.98 0.19 7.99
C ASN A 45 12.99 -0.83 9.12
N GLU A 46 12.87 -2.07 8.82
CA GLU A 46 12.95 -3.11 9.86
C GLU A 46 14.35 -3.16 10.52
#